data_32b32451bb4197f22b9e467ba9a99220
#
_entry.id   32b32451bb4197f22b9e467ba9a99220
#
_cell.length_a   1.000
_cell.length_b   1.000
_cell.length_c   1.000
_cell.angle_alpha   90.00
_cell.angle_beta   90.00
_cell.angle_gamma   90.00
#
_symmetry.space_group_name_H-M   'P 1'
#
loop_
_entity.id
_entity.type
_entity.pdbx_description
1 polymer ?
#
loop_
_entity_poly.entity_id
_entity_poly.type
_entity_poly.pdbx_seq_one_letter_code
_entity_poly.pdbx_strand_id
1 'polypeptide(L)'
;LLANYAKGVDSIIIELWRNNNIEGPCLIAVGGYGRSDLAPYSDIDLLILLPDEFKSTIKEQISVFISSLWDIGLEAGQSVRTISECIDLAKKDSSVSTNLLDARFLVGEKDLFSLLRKRRQENIDSLSFSTSKLLELKKRHARFQDTPYSLEPNIKESPGGLRDVQTIKWICAQYKYASTSSAISQSELLTPEETKQLNKHEKNLKN
;
A
#
# COMPACT_ATOMS: atom_id res chain seq x y z
N LEU A 1 -6.60 -3.92 -17.43
CA LEU A 1 -7.41 -5.00 -16.90
C LEU A 1 -7.41 -4.96 -15.35
N LEU A 2 -6.25 -4.98 -14.67
CA LEU A 2 -6.10 -5.01 -13.20
C LEU A 2 -6.84 -3.86 -12.50
N ALA A 3 -6.69 -2.61 -12.99
CA ALA A 3 -7.36 -1.45 -12.42
C ALA A 3 -8.90 -1.50 -12.55
N ASN A 4 -9.42 -2.12 -13.61
CA ASN A 4 -10.88 -2.28 -13.76
C ASN A 4 -11.42 -3.36 -12.82
N TYR A 5 -10.65 -4.43 -12.59
CA TYR A 5 -10.99 -5.44 -11.61
C TYR A 5 -11.00 -4.84 -10.19
N ALA A 6 -9.96 -4.07 -9.83
CA ALA A 6 -9.91 -3.36 -8.55
C ALA A 6 -11.11 -2.43 -8.34
N LYS A 7 -11.56 -1.69 -9.38
CA LYS A 7 -12.76 -0.84 -9.31
C LYS A 7 -14.05 -1.64 -9.08
N GLY A 8 -14.18 -2.81 -9.66
CA GLY A 8 -15.32 -3.70 -9.41
C GLY A 8 -15.37 -4.13 -7.96
N VAL A 9 -14.22 -4.56 -7.41
CA VAL A 9 -14.07 -4.91 -6.00
C VAL A 9 -14.33 -3.71 -5.09
N ASP A 10 -13.82 -2.50 -5.44
CA ASP A 10 -14.12 -1.26 -4.71
C ASP A 10 -15.62 -1.04 -4.54
N SER A 11 -16.39 -1.19 -5.62
CA SER A 11 -17.83 -0.95 -5.59
C SER A 11 -18.56 -1.87 -4.61
N ILE A 12 -18.21 -3.14 -4.60
CA ILE A 12 -18.79 -4.15 -3.69
C ILE A 12 -18.43 -3.82 -2.23
N ILE A 13 -17.16 -3.55 -1.95
CA ILE A 13 -16.67 -3.28 -0.59
C ILE A 13 -17.27 -1.97 -0.05
N ILE A 14 -17.37 -0.93 -0.89
CA ILE A 14 -17.97 0.35 -0.51
C ILE A 14 -19.46 0.19 -0.20
N GLU A 15 -20.19 -0.61 -0.98
CA GLU A 15 -21.60 -0.89 -0.75
C GLU A 15 -21.81 -1.64 0.58
N LEU A 16 -21.02 -2.68 0.85
CA LEU A 16 -21.04 -3.40 2.12
C LEU A 16 -20.75 -2.48 3.31
N TRP A 17 -19.75 -1.60 3.19
CA TRP A 17 -19.45 -0.62 4.23
C TRP A 17 -20.64 0.28 4.55
N ARG A 18 -21.29 0.81 3.52
CA ARG A 18 -22.48 1.68 3.66
C ARG A 18 -23.65 0.96 4.30
N ASN A 19 -23.89 -0.29 3.92
CA ASN A 19 -24.99 -1.10 4.47
C ASN A 19 -24.80 -1.38 5.97
N ASN A 20 -23.58 -1.35 6.48
CA ASN A 20 -23.28 -1.50 7.91
C ASN A 20 -23.32 -0.17 8.69
N ASN A 21 -23.64 0.96 8.06
CA ASN A 21 -23.79 2.28 8.68
C ASN A 21 -22.61 2.66 9.59
N ILE A 22 -21.37 2.41 9.15
CA ILE A 22 -20.15 2.70 9.92
C ILE A 22 -19.82 4.18 9.74
N GLU A 23 -19.90 4.96 10.82
CA GLU A 23 -19.60 6.39 10.85
C GLU A 23 -18.41 6.69 11.75
N GLY A 24 -17.53 7.60 11.32
CA GLY A 24 -16.31 8.01 12.04
C GLY A 24 -15.03 7.34 11.54
N PRO A 25 -14.94 6.01 11.41
CA PRO A 25 -13.82 5.34 10.76
C PRO A 25 -13.77 5.58 9.24
N CYS A 26 -12.62 5.26 8.63
CA CYS A 26 -12.53 5.15 7.17
C CYS A 26 -11.89 3.82 6.75
N LEU A 27 -12.28 3.37 5.55
CA LEU A 27 -11.76 2.18 4.91
C LEU A 27 -10.75 2.56 3.84
N ILE A 28 -9.63 1.88 3.84
CA ILE A 28 -8.46 2.18 3.02
C ILE A 28 -7.98 0.88 2.38
N ALA A 29 -7.75 0.89 1.07
CA ALA A 29 -7.03 -0.16 0.37
C ALA A 29 -5.53 0.05 0.56
N VAL A 30 -4.78 -1.01 0.87
CA VAL A 30 -3.33 -0.97 1.05
C VAL A 30 -2.62 -2.03 0.20
N GLY A 31 -1.31 -2.02 0.17
CA GLY A 31 -0.53 -3.00 -0.59
C GLY A 31 -0.82 -2.99 -2.10
N GLY A 32 -0.94 -4.17 -2.70
CA GLY A 32 -1.27 -4.35 -4.12
C GLY A 32 -2.62 -3.76 -4.48
N TYR A 33 -3.61 -3.96 -3.63
CA TYR A 33 -4.95 -3.41 -3.79
C TYR A 33 -4.95 -1.86 -3.69
N GLY A 34 -4.14 -1.30 -2.79
CA GLY A 34 -3.95 0.15 -2.69
C GLY A 34 -3.43 0.79 -3.98
N ARG A 35 -2.51 0.13 -4.67
CA ARG A 35 -1.98 0.55 -5.98
C ARG A 35 -2.93 0.30 -7.16
N SER A 36 -4.09 -0.32 -6.94
CA SER A 36 -4.99 -0.82 -7.98
C SER A 36 -4.34 -1.90 -8.89
N ASP A 37 -3.36 -2.62 -8.36
CA ASP A 37 -2.66 -3.74 -8.99
C ASP A 37 -3.27 -5.08 -8.51
N LEU A 38 -4.59 -5.23 -8.61
CA LEU A 38 -5.30 -6.41 -8.13
C LEU A 38 -5.46 -7.42 -9.28
N ALA A 39 -4.71 -8.52 -9.22
CA ALA A 39 -4.90 -9.64 -10.13
C ALA A 39 -6.02 -10.56 -9.60
N PRO A 40 -6.66 -11.38 -10.47
CA PRO A 40 -7.53 -12.46 -10.00
C PRO A 40 -6.80 -13.34 -8.98
N TYR A 41 -7.47 -13.68 -7.90
CA TYR A 41 -6.92 -14.46 -6.76
C TYR A 41 -5.78 -13.77 -5.98
N SER A 42 -5.59 -12.45 -6.14
CA SER A 42 -4.70 -11.69 -5.27
C SER A 42 -5.40 -11.32 -3.97
N ASP A 43 -4.63 -11.24 -2.89
CA ASP A 43 -5.11 -10.79 -1.59
C ASP A 43 -5.67 -9.37 -1.67
N ILE A 44 -6.80 -9.15 -1.01
CA ILE A 44 -7.42 -7.84 -0.82
C ILE A 44 -6.99 -7.34 0.56
N ASP A 45 -6.04 -6.40 0.58
CA ASP A 45 -5.55 -5.84 1.84
C ASP A 45 -6.31 -4.57 2.20
N LEU A 46 -6.97 -4.58 3.37
CA LEU A 46 -7.76 -3.49 3.91
C LEU A 46 -7.21 -2.96 5.23
N LEU A 47 -7.19 -1.65 5.37
CA LEU A 47 -6.98 -0.96 6.64
C LEU A 47 -8.27 -0.22 7.02
N ILE A 48 -8.84 -0.59 8.16
CA ILE A 48 -9.92 0.14 8.81
C ILE A 48 -9.26 1.10 9.80
N LEU A 49 -9.28 2.38 9.47
CA LEU A 49 -8.67 3.42 10.29
C LEU A 49 -9.69 3.96 11.28
N LEU A 50 -9.38 3.88 12.55
CA LEU A 50 -10.20 4.38 13.64
C LEU A 50 -9.76 5.80 14.04
N PRO A 51 -10.68 6.69 14.42
CA PRO A 51 -10.34 7.88 15.18
C PRO A 51 -9.79 7.49 16.57
N ASP A 52 -9.08 8.39 17.23
CA ASP A 52 -8.49 8.10 18.56
C ASP A 52 -9.58 7.84 19.62
N GLU A 53 -10.73 8.51 19.47
CA GLU A 53 -11.91 8.29 20.31
C GLU A 53 -13.07 7.78 19.45
N PHE A 54 -13.66 6.65 19.82
CA PHE A 54 -14.79 6.05 19.10
C PHE A 54 -15.71 5.29 20.07
N LYS A 55 -16.99 5.17 19.67
CA LYS A 55 -18.00 4.43 20.42
C LYS A 55 -17.77 2.92 20.35
N SER A 56 -18.10 2.19 21.40
CA SER A 56 -17.98 0.72 21.43
C SER A 56 -18.79 0.03 20.32
N THR A 57 -19.92 0.61 19.94
CA THR A 57 -20.77 0.11 18.84
C THR A 57 -20.05 0.02 17.50
N ILE A 58 -19.02 0.84 17.25
CA ILE A 58 -18.22 0.80 16.03
C ILE A 58 -17.47 -0.53 15.89
N LYS A 59 -17.02 -1.12 16.99
CA LYS A 59 -16.36 -2.44 16.98
C LYS A 59 -17.28 -3.54 16.47
N GLU A 60 -18.54 -3.50 16.93
CA GLU A 60 -19.57 -4.47 16.51
C GLU A 60 -19.90 -4.29 15.02
N GLN A 61 -20.10 -3.04 14.58
CA GLN A 61 -20.34 -2.72 13.15
C GLN A 61 -19.19 -3.18 12.25
N ILE A 62 -17.93 -2.95 12.67
CA ILE A 62 -16.74 -3.41 11.94
C ILE A 62 -16.70 -4.95 11.90
N SER A 63 -17.01 -5.63 13.00
CA SER A 63 -17.06 -7.10 13.04
C SER A 63 -18.09 -7.65 12.07
N VAL A 64 -19.30 -7.06 12.02
CA VAL A 64 -20.34 -7.44 11.05
C VAL A 64 -19.88 -7.18 9.63
N PHE A 65 -19.26 -6.02 9.36
CA PHE A 65 -18.69 -5.71 8.04
C PHE A 65 -17.64 -6.74 7.60
N ILE A 66 -16.71 -7.11 8.48
CA ILE A 66 -15.69 -8.12 8.20
C ILE A 66 -16.35 -9.48 7.90
N SER A 67 -17.34 -9.89 8.68
CA SER A 67 -18.10 -11.12 8.43
C SER A 67 -18.79 -11.08 7.07
N SER A 68 -19.37 -9.94 6.70
CA SER A 68 -20.04 -9.78 5.40
C SER A 68 -19.08 -9.93 4.20
N LEU A 69 -17.80 -9.56 4.35
CA LEU A 69 -16.78 -9.82 3.31
C LEU A 69 -16.56 -11.32 3.11
N TRP A 70 -16.50 -12.08 4.19
CA TRP A 70 -16.31 -13.54 4.14
C TRP A 70 -17.54 -14.24 3.55
N ASP A 71 -18.75 -13.78 3.92
CA ASP A 71 -20.02 -14.36 3.44
C ASP A 71 -20.17 -14.27 1.93
N ILE A 72 -19.60 -13.24 1.30
CA ILE A 72 -19.60 -13.10 -0.18
C ILE A 72 -18.37 -13.74 -0.84
N GLY A 73 -17.53 -14.46 -0.06
CA GLY A 73 -16.35 -15.15 -0.57
C GLY A 73 -15.15 -14.25 -0.87
N LEU A 74 -15.12 -13.02 -0.31
CA LEU A 74 -13.95 -12.15 -0.39
C LEU A 74 -13.01 -12.41 0.79
N GLU A 75 -11.93 -13.14 0.53
CA GLU A 75 -10.85 -13.32 1.49
C GLU A 75 -10.00 -12.05 1.55
N ALA A 76 -10.35 -11.16 2.50
CA ALA A 76 -9.63 -9.92 2.69
C ALA A 76 -8.71 -10.00 3.92
N GLY A 77 -7.43 -9.67 3.73
CA GLY A 77 -6.52 -9.34 4.82
C GLY A 77 -6.94 -7.99 5.41
N GLN A 78 -7.34 -7.98 6.69
CA GLN A 78 -7.81 -6.75 7.33
C GLN A 78 -6.96 -6.39 8.54
N SER A 79 -6.77 -5.10 8.74
CA SER A 79 -6.21 -4.52 9.96
C SER A 79 -7.07 -3.36 10.44
N VAL A 80 -7.30 -3.30 11.75
CA VAL A 80 -8.09 -2.23 12.40
C VAL A 80 -7.14 -1.50 13.34
N ARG A 81 -6.90 -0.20 13.09
CA ARG A 81 -5.87 0.57 13.81
C ARG A 81 -6.25 2.03 13.91
N THR A 82 -5.75 2.69 14.95
CA THR A 82 -5.71 4.15 15.05
C THR A 82 -4.54 4.72 14.23
N ILE A 83 -4.50 6.05 14.05
CA ILE A 83 -3.38 6.73 13.39
C ILE A 83 -2.09 6.50 14.15
N SER A 84 -2.12 6.62 15.49
CA SER A 84 -0.93 6.43 16.33
C SER A 84 -0.35 5.03 16.18
N GLU A 85 -1.18 3.98 16.22
CA GLU A 85 -0.75 2.60 15.99
C GLU A 85 -0.17 2.38 14.59
N CYS A 86 -0.77 2.98 13.56
CA CYS A 86 -0.24 2.92 12.20
C CYS A 86 1.17 3.51 12.11
N ILE A 87 1.40 4.68 12.71
CA ILE A 87 2.69 5.36 12.66
C ILE A 87 3.75 4.62 13.48
N ASP A 88 3.40 4.14 14.67
CA ASP A 88 4.34 3.40 15.54
C ASP A 88 4.78 2.07 14.89
N LEU A 89 3.87 1.38 14.23
CA LEU A 89 4.20 0.18 13.47
C LEU A 89 5.03 0.50 12.22
N ALA A 90 4.69 1.57 11.50
CA ALA A 90 5.42 1.98 10.31
C ALA A 90 6.87 2.40 10.59
N LYS A 91 7.17 2.92 11.79
CA LYS A 91 8.54 3.21 12.25
C LYS A 91 9.36 1.94 12.49
N LYS A 92 8.70 0.83 12.88
CA LYS A 92 9.35 -0.43 13.23
C LYS A 92 9.44 -1.40 12.07
N ASP A 93 8.47 -1.35 11.15
CA ASP A 93 8.33 -2.28 10.02
C ASP A 93 8.20 -1.52 8.71
N SER A 94 9.19 -1.67 7.84
CA SER A 94 9.21 -1.04 6.52
C SER A 94 8.11 -1.56 5.59
N SER A 95 7.58 -2.77 5.83
CA SER A 95 6.43 -3.31 5.07
C SER A 95 5.15 -2.55 5.41
N VAL A 96 4.92 -2.27 6.70
CA VAL A 96 3.80 -1.42 7.15
C VAL A 96 3.94 -0.01 6.58
N SER A 97 5.14 0.58 6.65
CA SER A 97 5.41 1.89 6.06
C SER A 97 5.13 1.93 4.56
N THR A 98 5.45 0.86 3.83
CA THR A 98 5.16 0.71 2.40
C THR A 98 3.66 0.60 2.14
N ASN A 99 2.94 -0.20 2.93
CA ASN A 99 1.48 -0.34 2.80
C ASN A 99 0.77 1.01 3.01
N LEU A 100 1.24 1.82 3.97
CA LEU A 100 0.72 3.17 4.17
C LEU A 100 1.10 4.16 3.04
N LEU A 101 2.23 3.93 2.35
CA LEU A 101 2.62 4.71 1.18
C LEU A 101 1.71 4.42 -0.02
N ASP A 102 1.33 3.16 -0.20
CA ASP A 102 0.42 2.69 -1.24
C ASP A 102 -1.07 2.91 -0.89
N ALA A 103 -1.36 3.45 0.30
CA ALA A 103 -2.71 3.59 0.81
C ALA A 103 -3.62 4.43 -0.08
N ARG A 104 -4.80 3.89 -0.41
CA ARG A 104 -5.83 4.52 -1.22
C ARG A 104 -7.16 4.53 -0.47
N PHE A 105 -7.73 5.73 -0.35
CA PHE A 105 -9.04 5.91 0.29
C PHE A 105 -10.14 5.20 -0.49
N LEU A 106 -11.04 4.50 0.20
CA LEU A 106 -12.22 3.87 -0.36
C LEU A 106 -13.50 4.59 0.08
N VAL A 107 -13.78 4.63 1.38
CA VAL A 107 -15.02 5.18 1.94
C VAL A 107 -14.85 5.56 3.41
N GLY A 108 -15.74 6.36 3.95
CA GLY A 108 -15.78 6.80 5.35
C GLY A 108 -15.22 8.21 5.55
N GLU A 109 -14.61 8.47 6.71
CA GLU A 109 -14.15 9.82 7.08
C GLU A 109 -12.84 10.18 6.34
N LYS A 110 -12.94 11.06 5.33
CA LYS A 110 -11.82 11.44 4.47
C LYS A 110 -10.75 12.26 5.20
N ASP A 111 -11.16 13.07 6.18
CA ASP A 111 -10.23 13.89 6.95
C ASP A 111 -9.32 13.02 7.82
N LEU A 112 -9.83 11.90 8.32
CA LEU A 112 -9.03 10.91 9.04
C LEU A 112 -7.93 10.31 8.15
N PHE A 113 -8.24 9.97 6.90
CA PHE A 113 -7.24 9.52 5.92
C PHE A 113 -6.22 10.60 5.58
N SER A 114 -6.66 11.85 5.43
CA SER A 114 -5.78 13.00 5.17
C SER A 114 -4.80 13.22 6.33
N LEU A 115 -5.30 13.09 7.58
CA LEU A 115 -4.49 13.19 8.79
C LEU A 115 -3.46 12.05 8.88
N LEU A 116 -3.84 10.81 8.56
CA LEU A 116 -2.89 9.68 8.49
C LEU A 116 -1.75 9.97 7.51
N ARG A 117 -2.06 10.46 6.32
CA ARG A 117 -1.05 10.81 5.32
C ARG A 117 -0.08 11.88 5.82
N LYS A 118 -0.62 12.92 6.45
CA LYS A 118 0.18 14.00 7.04
C LYS A 118 1.09 13.47 8.15
N ARG A 119 0.54 12.69 9.10
CA ARG A 119 1.31 12.11 10.21
C ARG A 119 2.40 11.14 9.72
N ARG A 120 2.11 10.36 8.67
CA ARG A 120 3.11 9.51 8.04
C ARG A 120 4.27 10.35 7.47
N GLN A 121 3.97 11.41 6.74
CA GLN A 121 4.97 12.32 6.17
C GLN A 121 5.87 12.95 7.24
N GLU A 122 5.30 13.36 8.37
CA GLU A 122 6.02 13.99 9.48
C GLU A 122 6.91 13.01 10.26
N ASN A 123 6.58 11.72 10.28
CA ASN A 123 7.16 10.75 11.21
C ASN A 123 8.04 9.68 10.55
N ILE A 124 7.97 9.47 9.23
CA ILE A 124 8.78 8.46 8.54
C ILE A 124 9.96 9.12 7.85
N ASP A 125 11.14 8.84 8.36
CA ASP A 125 12.40 9.32 7.79
C ASP A 125 12.70 8.67 6.43
N SER A 126 12.98 9.49 5.42
CA SER A 126 13.19 9.04 4.05
C SER A 126 14.47 8.23 3.88
N LEU A 127 15.54 8.58 4.60
CA LEU A 127 16.82 7.87 4.52
C LEU A 127 16.71 6.49 5.16
N SER A 128 16.12 6.41 6.34
CA SER A 128 15.88 5.15 7.05
C SER A 128 14.98 4.21 6.25
N PHE A 129 13.88 4.74 5.67
CA PHE A 129 12.98 3.98 4.79
C PHE A 129 13.74 3.43 3.57
N SER A 130 14.50 4.28 2.88
CA SER A 130 15.24 3.88 1.67
C SER A 130 16.31 2.83 1.98
N THR A 131 17.04 3.00 3.07
CA THR A 131 18.04 2.04 3.54
C THR A 131 17.41 0.68 3.82
N SER A 132 16.25 0.65 4.50
CA SER A 132 15.51 -0.57 4.76
C SER A 132 15.05 -1.24 3.47
N LYS A 133 14.54 -0.48 2.50
CA LYS A 133 14.11 -1.02 1.19
C LYS A 133 15.27 -1.57 0.36
N LEU A 134 16.41 -0.92 0.38
CA LEU A 134 17.61 -1.44 -0.29
C LEU A 134 18.13 -2.72 0.37
N LEU A 135 18.05 -2.83 1.70
CA LEU A 135 18.40 -4.05 2.40
C LEU A 135 17.43 -5.21 2.08
N GLU A 136 16.12 -4.94 2.02
CA GLU A 136 15.12 -5.92 1.58
C GLU A 136 15.40 -6.38 0.15
N LEU A 137 15.72 -5.45 -0.76
CA LEU A 137 16.07 -5.75 -2.14
C LEU A 137 17.28 -6.68 -2.21
N LYS A 138 18.37 -6.37 -1.51
CA LYS A 138 19.57 -7.21 -1.45
C LYS A 138 19.27 -8.61 -0.90
N LYS A 139 18.52 -8.72 0.20
CA LYS A 139 18.12 -10.01 0.77
C LYS A 139 17.25 -10.82 -0.20
N ARG A 140 16.36 -10.17 -0.97
CA ARG A 140 15.54 -10.82 -1.98
C ARG A 140 16.40 -11.34 -3.13
N HIS A 141 17.28 -10.50 -3.70
CA HIS A 141 18.17 -10.90 -4.79
C HIS A 141 19.04 -12.09 -4.41
N ALA A 142 19.60 -12.10 -3.20
CA ALA A 142 20.40 -13.23 -2.70
C ALA A 142 19.64 -14.57 -2.69
N ARG A 143 18.29 -14.57 -2.47
CA ARG A 143 17.48 -15.81 -2.57
C ARG A 143 17.42 -16.36 -3.99
N PHE A 144 17.62 -15.53 -4.99
CA PHE A 144 17.64 -15.89 -6.41
C PHE A 144 19.10 -15.94 -6.96
N GLN A 145 20.10 -16.09 -6.07
CA GLN A 145 21.51 -16.16 -6.44
C GLN A 145 21.98 -14.96 -7.29
N ASP A 146 21.39 -13.80 -7.05
CA ASP A 146 21.63 -12.54 -7.78
C ASP A 146 21.45 -12.65 -9.33
N THR A 147 20.65 -13.62 -9.81
CA THR A 147 20.41 -13.83 -11.23
C THR A 147 18.91 -13.83 -11.57
N PRO A 148 18.50 -13.22 -12.71
CA PRO A 148 17.15 -13.37 -13.23
C PRO A 148 16.92 -14.72 -13.93
N TYR A 149 18.00 -15.45 -14.22
CA TYR A 149 17.96 -16.70 -14.98
C TYR A 149 17.77 -17.89 -14.05
N SER A 150 16.53 -18.31 -13.90
CA SER A 150 16.17 -19.54 -13.22
C SER A 150 15.33 -20.43 -14.14
N LEU A 151 15.23 -21.74 -13.82
CA LEU A 151 14.39 -22.68 -14.57
C LEU A 151 12.91 -22.27 -14.55
N GLU A 152 12.47 -21.64 -13.46
CA GLU A 152 11.13 -21.04 -13.31
C GLU A 152 11.30 -19.56 -12.90
N PRO A 153 11.34 -18.63 -13.88
CA PRO A 153 11.56 -17.22 -13.57
C PRO A 153 10.35 -16.63 -12.83
N ASN A 154 10.60 -16.03 -11.66
CA ASN A 154 9.58 -15.33 -10.89
C ASN A 154 9.54 -13.84 -11.30
N ILE A 155 8.60 -13.48 -12.17
CA ILE A 155 8.43 -12.11 -12.71
C ILE A 155 8.26 -11.07 -11.59
N LYS A 156 7.71 -11.46 -10.42
CA LYS A 156 7.47 -10.55 -9.30
C LYS A 156 8.72 -10.36 -8.45
N GLU A 157 9.40 -11.44 -8.04
CA GLU A 157 10.37 -11.39 -6.95
C GLU A 157 11.84 -11.54 -7.40
N SER A 158 12.13 -12.13 -8.58
CA SER A 158 13.49 -12.27 -9.08
C SER A 158 14.14 -10.93 -9.42
N PRO A 159 15.49 -10.85 -9.48
CA PRO A 159 16.19 -9.65 -9.91
C PRO A 159 15.68 -9.13 -11.26
N GLY A 160 15.43 -7.83 -11.34
CA GLY A 160 14.81 -7.18 -12.52
C GLY A 160 13.29 -7.32 -12.61
N GLY A 161 12.64 -8.00 -11.65
CA GLY A 161 11.19 -8.21 -11.61
C GLY A 161 10.39 -7.01 -11.11
N LEU A 162 9.06 -7.18 -11.04
CA LEU A 162 8.12 -6.13 -10.63
C LEU A 162 8.43 -5.51 -9.27
N ARG A 163 8.95 -6.32 -8.32
CA ARG A 163 9.28 -5.83 -6.98
C ARG A 163 10.44 -4.85 -6.98
N ASP A 164 11.39 -4.98 -7.92
CA ASP A 164 12.49 -4.02 -8.09
C ASP A 164 11.95 -2.66 -8.58
N VAL A 165 11.09 -2.69 -9.60
CA VAL A 165 10.41 -1.50 -10.10
C VAL A 165 9.60 -0.83 -8.99
N GLN A 166 8.85 -1.60 -8.21
CA GLN A 166 8.08 -1.09 -7.08
C GLN A 166 8.99 -0.47 -6.01
N THR A 167 10.12 -1.11 -5.71
CA THR A 167 11.08 -0.59 -4.71
C THR A 167 11.60 0.79 -5.11
N ILE A 168 11.97 0.99 -6.38
CA ILE A 168 12.39 2.30 -6.91
C ILE A 168 11.26 3.32 -6.76
N LYS A 169 10.04 2.96 -7.16
CA LYS A 169 8.86 3.85 -7.05
C LYS A 169 8.55 4.24 -5.62
N TRP A 170 8.64 3.32 -4.67
CA TRP A 170 8.42 3.62 -3.24
C TRP A 170 9.47 4.57 -2.69
N ILE A 171 10.75 4.39 -3.02
CA ILE A 171 11.81 5.31 -2.62
C ILE A 171 11.54 6.70 -3.20
N CYS A 172 11.27 6.81 -4.50
CA CYS A 172 10.94 8.08 -5.14
C CYS A 172 9.71 8.75 -4.53
N ALA A 173 8.64 7.98 -4.26
CA ALA A 173 7.44 8.51 -3.64
C ALA A 173 7.70 9.01 -2.22
N GLN A 174 8.51 8.30 -1.42
CA GLN A 174 8.88 8.73 -0.08
C GLN A 174 9.60 10.08 -0.08
N TYR A 175 10.57 10.27 -0.96
CA TYR A 175 11.27 11.55 -1.09
C TYR A 175 10.36 12.68 -1.62
N LYS A 176 9.45 12.40 -2.54
CA LYS A 176 8.45 13.38 -2.99
C LYS A 176 7.57 13.88 -1.85
N TYR A 177 7.15 13.00 -0.95
CA TYR A 177 6.36 13.38 0.23
C TYR A 177 7.19 14.18 1.25
N ALA A 178 8.49 13.89 1.37
CA ALA A 178 9.39 14.60 2.28
C ALA A 178 9.80 15.99 1.76
N SER A 179 9.74 16.23 0.46
CA SER A 179 10.25 17.46 -0.22
C SER A 179 9.53 18.77 0.18
N THR A 180 8.48 18.71 1.00
CA THR A 180 7.94 19.93 1.62
C THR A 180 8.87 20.51 2.69
N SER A 181 9.92 19.78 3.11
CA SER A 181 10.87 20.19 4.15
C SER A 181 12.32 19.76 3.92
N SER A 182 12.67 19.05 2.87
CA SER A 182 14.05 18.58 2.61
C SER A 182 14.56 18.93 1.21
N ALA A 183 15.88 19.10 1.08
CA ALA A 183 16.58 19.67 -0.07
C ALA A 183 16.63 18.79 -1.34
N ILE A 184 16.05 17.59 -1.34
CA ILE A 184 16.11 16.65 -2.48
C ILE A 184 14.75 16.59 -3.17
N SER A 185 14.67 17.04 -4.42
CA SER A 185 13.48 16.94 -5.26
C SER A 185 13.39 15.58 -5.96
N GLN A 186 12.20 15.16 -6.38
CA GLN A 186 12.01 13.90 -7.12
C GLN A 186 12.76 13.88 -8.45
N SER A 187 12.97 15.06 -9.06
CA SER A 187 13.76 15.24 -10.28
C SER A 187 15.24 14.93 -10.10
N GLU A 188 15.72 14.85 -8.84
CA GLU A 188 17.12 14.52 -8.52
C GLU A 188 17.35 13.03 -8.34
N LEU A 189 16.29 12.23 -8.10
CA LEU A 189 16.39 10.76 -7.96
C LEU A 189 16.29 10.03 -9.30
N LEU A 190 15.45 10.51 -10.20
CA LEU A 190 15.25 9.95 -11.53
C LEU A 190 15.04 11.09 -12.53
N THR A 191 15.74 11.03 -13.64
CA THR A 191 15.50 11.91 -14.79
C THR A 191 14.15 11.58 -15.44
N PRO A 192 13.56 12.48 -16.23
CA PRO A 192 12.34 12.20 -17.00
C PRO A 192 12.46 10.97 -17.92
N GLU A 193 13.64 10.77 -18.50
CA GLU A 193 13.90 9.62 -19.38
C GLU A 193 13.94 8.30 -18.60
N GLU A 194 14.64 8.26 -17.45
CA GLU A 194 14.66 7.09 -16.57
C GLU A 194 13.27 6.76 -16.03
N THR A 195 12.47 7.77 -15.68
CA THR A 195 11.08 7.58 -15.27
C THR A 195 10.25 6.94 -16.39
N LYS A 196 10.42 7.40 -17.64
CA LYS A 196 9.74 6.84 -18.81
C LYS A 196 10.15 5.39 -19.07
N GLN A 197 11.45 5.10 -18.99
CA GLN A 197 11.97 3.73 -19.13
C GLN A 197 11.43 2.81 -18.03
N LEU A 198 11.45 3.24 -16.76
CA LEU A 198 10.92 2.48 -15.63
C LEU A 198 9.44 2.12 -15.83
N ASN A 199 8.62 3.08 -16.28
CA ASN A 199 7.20 2.84 -16.54
C ASN A 199 6.98 1.90 -17.73
N LYS A 200 7.83 1.97 -18.77
CA LYS A 200 7.80 1.05 -19.92
C LYS A 200 8.13 -0.38 -19.48
N HIS A 201 9.18 -0.56 -18.66
CA HIS A 201 9.57 -1.86 -18.13
C HIS A 201 8.47 -2.46 -17.24
N GLU A 202 7.87 -1.67 -16.34
CA GLU A 202 6.74 -2.13 -15.51
C GLU A 202 5.58 -2.62 -16.39
N LYS A 203 5.22 -1.86 -17.43
CA LYS A 203 4.15 -2.25 -18.35
C LYS A 203 4.45 -3.57 -19.05
N ASN A 204 5.68 -3.77 -19.48
CA ASN A 204 6.10 -5.02 -20.13
C ASN A 204 6.03 -6.22 -19.18
N LEU A 205 6.38 -6.04 -17.90
CA LEU A 205 6.32 -7.10 -16.89
C LEU A 205 4.87 -7.44 -16.44
N LYS A 206 3.91 -6.53 -16.66
CA LYS A 206 2.49 -6.71 -16.30
C LYS A 206 1.62 -7.26 -17.45
N ASN A 207 2.15 -7.32 -18.67
CA ASN A 207 1.46 -7.85 -19.85
C ASN A 207 1.81 -9.32 -20.08
#